data_e8329dbbb32ebdbe5f8e0ee1d7b6434f
#
_entry.id   e8329dbbb32ebdbe5f8e0ee1d7b6434f
#
_cell.length_a   1.000
_cell.length_b   1.000
_cell.length_c   1.000
_cell.angle_alpha   90.00
_cell.angle_beta   90.00
_cell.angle_gamma   90.00
#
_symmetry.space_group_name_H-M   'P 1'
#
loop_
_entity.id
_entity.type
_entity.pdbx_description
1 polymer ?
#
loop_
_entity_poly.entity_id
_entity_poly.type
_entity_poly.pdbx_seq_one_letter_code
_entity_poly.pdbx_strand_id
1 'polypeptide(L)'
;MKRNSLKRYILPAFVLVVFEIVAITLWLTKNNIFYLFNFSYIGISITLGLVLFAQNYKHARRVVQLLVGLYMLIYLGLICNENMQIEGFWYYLFTGVFEAATIHYAVAKIFGPLIFGRGWCGYACWTAMVLDFLPYKTPDHKRRKIGWIRYIVFLVALVFVAALFIADVANIEGIMFWAFIVGNALYYIVGIALAIGFQDNRAFCKYICPITIFLKPMSYFALFRIKCDKSKCVSCGKCKKVCPMDVDVTDNSRRRKNGTECILCMELSLIHISEPTRHS
;
A
#
# COMPACT_ATOMS: atom_id res chain seq x y z
N MET A 1 -32.79 -5.63 17.52
CA MET A 1 -31.68 -4.94 16.86
C MET A 1 -30.27 -5.14 17.46
N LYS A 2 -30.08 -5.70 18.67
CA LYS A 2 -28.76 -5.89 19.32
C LYS A 2 -27.92 -7.07 18.79
N ARG A 3 -28.53 -8.08 18.19
CA ARG A 3 -27.82 -9.33 17.77
C ARG A 3 -26.89 -9.20 16.55
N ASN A 4 -26.99 -8.14 15.75
CA ASN A 4 -26.15 -7.89 14.60
C ASN A 4 -24.88 -7.08 14.89
N SER A 5 -24.78 -6.48 16.07
CA SER A 5 -23.63 -5.65 16.48
C SER A 5 -22.38 -6.49 16.69
N LEU A 6 -22.51 -7.64 17.36
CA LEU A 6 -21.35 -8.51 17.71
C LEU A 6 -20.68 -9.11 16.45
N LYS A 7 -21.46 -9.45 15.42
CA LYS A 7 -20.92 -10.02 14.17
C LYS A 7 -19.96 -9.07 13.43
N ARG A 8 -20.07 -7.77 13.63
CA ARG A 8 -19.18 -6.76 13.01
C ARG A 8 -17.76 -6.82 13.56
N TYR A 9 -17.58 -7.30 14.80
CA TYR A 9 -16.29 -7.35 15.47
C TYR A 9 -15.59 -8.71 15.35
N ILE A 10 -16.24 -9.73 14.76
CA ILE A 10 -15.63 -11.05 14.56
C ILE A 10 -14.40 -10.96 13.65
N LEU A 11 -14.50 -10.24 12.53
CA LEU A 11 -13.37 -10.08 11.61
C LEU A 11 -12.20 -9.31 12.23
N PRO A 12 -12.39 -8.14 12.90
CA PRO A 12 -11.32 -7.50 13.67
C PRO A 12 -10.65 -8.42 14.69
N ALA A 13 -11.44 -9.13 15.51
CA ALA A 13 -10.92 -10.06 16.51
C ALA A 13 -10.12 -11.22 15.87
N PHE A 14 -10.64 -11.81 14.80
CA PHE A 14 -9.94 -12.86 14.07
C PHE A 14 -8.59 -12.37 13.51
N VAL A 15 -8.56 -11.20 12.90
CA VAL A 15 -7.32 -10.61 12.36
C VAL A 15 -6.31 -10.36 13.47
N LEU A 16 -6.73 -9.83 14.62
CA LEU A 16 -5.84 -9.61 15.77
C LEU A 16 -5.23 -10.93 16.25
N VAL A 17 -6.05 -11.95 16.45
CA VAL A 17 -5.59 -13.28 16.91
C VAL A 17 -4.58 -13.88 15.92
N VAL A 18 -4.82 -13.76 14.63
CA VAL A 18 -3.87 -14.26 13.61
C VAL A 18 -2.54 -13.53 13.68
N PHE A 19 -2.55 -12.20 13.80
CA PHE A 19 -1.30 -11.42 13.92
C PHE A 19 -0.54 -11.73 15.20
N GLU A 20 -1.23 -11.89 16.34
CA GLU A 20 -0.59 -12.25 17.62
C GLU A 20 -0.01 -13.68 17.58
N ILE A 21 -0.70 -14.65 16.95
CA ILE A 21 -0.15 -16.00 16.76
C ILE A 21 1.14 -15.91 15.92
N VAL A 22 1.15 -15.16 14.83
CA VAL A 22 2.33 -14.97 13.99
C VAL A 22 3.46 -14.28 14.77
N ALA A 23 3.14 -13.22 15.52
CA ALA A 23 4.08 -12.48 16.35
C ALA A 23 4.77 -13.37 17.40
N ILE A 24 3.98 -14.15 18.14
CA ILE A 24 4.49 -15.08 19.17
C ILE A 24 5.30 -16.20 18.54
N THR A 25 4.80 -16.79 17.45
CA THR A 25 5.52 -17.88 16.76
C THR A 25 6.87 -17.43 16.25
N LEU A 26 6.95 -16.25 15.62
CA LEU A 26 8.22 -15.70 15.12
C LEU A 26 9.16 -15.31 16.27
N TRP A 27 8.63 -14.73 17.34
CA TRP A 27 9.43 -14.46 18.54
C TRP A 27 10.07 -15.72 19.10
N LEU A 28 9.29 -16.76 19.30
CA LEU A 28 9.77 -18.03 19.88
C LEU A 28 10.74 -18.77 18.93
N THR A 29 10.50 -18.75 17.62
CA THR A 29 11.33 -19.47 16.64
C THR A 29 12.63 -18.75 16.31
N LYS A 30 12.61 -17.41 16.28
CA LYS A 30 13.78 -16.57 15.97
C LYS A 30 14.50 -16.04 17.23
N ASN A 31 13.94 -16.28 18.42
CA ASN A 31 14.44 -15.77 19.70
C ASN A 31 14.74 -14.25 19.69
N ASN A 32 13.92 -13.47 18.96
CA ASN A 32 14.09 -12.04 18.80
C ASN A 32 12.75 -11.33 19.05
N ILE A 33 12.72 -10.53 20.13
CA ILE A 33 11.54 -9.78 20.58
C ILE A 33 11.05 -8.74 19.56
N PHE A 34 11.91 -8.33 18.63
CA PHE A 34 11.56 -7.42 17.55
C PHE A 34 10.37 -7.94 16.74
N TYR A 35 10.31 -9.25 16.46
CA TYR A 35 9.20 -9.83 15.71
C TYR A 35 7.86 -9.74 16.47
N LEU A 36 7.89 -9.95 17.79
CA LEU A 36 6.70 -9.77 18.62
C LEU A 36 6.19 -8.33 18.50
N PHE A 37 7.05 -7.35 18.75
CA PHE A 37 6.68 -5.93 18.68
C PHE A 37 6.18 -5.53 17.28
N ASN A 38 6.91 -5.92 16.22
CA ASN A 38 6.59 -5.55 14.84
C ASN A 38 5.21 -6.07 14.40
N PHE A 39 4.95 -7.35 14.60
CA PHE A 39 3.69 -7.96 14.14
C PHE A 39 2.51 -7.59 15.03
N SER A 40 2.68 -7.47 16.34
CA SER A 40 1.62 -6.98 17.24
C SER A 40 1.26 -5.54 16.92
N TYR A 41 2.22 -4.64 16.70
CA TYR A 41 1.93 -3.25 16.33
C TYR A 41 1.13 -3.16 15.02
N ILE A 42 1.55 -3.89 13.98
CA ILE A 42 0.85 -3.92 12.68
C ILE A 42 -0.55 -4.52 12.86
N GLY A 43 -0.67 -5.63 13.58
CA GLY A 43 -1.92 -6.31 13.86
C GLY A 43 -2.92 -5.42 14.59
N ILE A 44 -2.49 -4.73 15.64
CA ILE A 44 -3.30 -3.77 16.41
C ILE A 44 -3.74 -2.60 15.50
N SER A 45 -2.83 -2.05 14.70
CA SER A 45 -3.13 -0.94 13.79
C SER A 45 -4.20 -1.31 12.75
N ILE A 46 -4.09 -2.50 12.15
CA ILE A 46 -5.06 -3.01 11.17
C ILE A 46 -6.40 -3.30 11.88
N THR A 47 -6.36 -3.92 13.05
CA THR A 47 -7.56 -4.24 13.83
C THR A 47 -8.32 -2.98 14.23
N LEU A 48 -7.62 -1.96 14.71
CA LEU A 48 -8.21 -0.65 15.00
C LEU A 48 -8.93 -0.08 13.76
N GLY A 49 -8.29 -0.17 12.60
CA GLY A 49 -8.91 0.24 11.33
C GLY A 49 -10.20 -0.51 11.02
N LEU A 50 -10.18 -1.84 11.17
CA LEU A 50 -11.37 -2.67 10.95
C LEU A 50 -12.50 -2.35 11.94
N VAL A 51 -12.18 -2.05 13.19
CA VAL A 51 -13.16 -1.58 14.21
C VAL A 51 -13.75 -0.23 13.80
N LEU A 52 -12.91 0.72 13.38
CA LEU A 52 -13.37 2.03 12.91
C LEU A 52 -14.24 1.91 11.65
N PHE A 53 -13.92 1.01 10.72
CA PHE A 53 -14.77 0.70 9.58
C PHE A 53 -16.12 0.10 10.01
N ALA A 54 -16.12 -0.82 10.98
CA ALA A 54 -17.35 -1.40 11.52
C ALA A 54 -18.24 -0.34 12.19
N GLN A 55 -17.66 0.74 12.70
CA GLN A 55 -18.34 1.90 13.27
C GLN A 55 -18.70 2.96 12.22
N ASN A 56 -18.42 2.73 10.93
CA ASN A 56 -18.62 3.69 9.84
C ASN A 56 -17.84 5.01 10.03
N TYR A 57 -16.68 4.97 10.70
CA TYR A 57 -15.85 6.16 10.88
C TYR A 57 -15.23 6.59 9.54
N LYS A 58 -15.53 7.82 9.11
CA LYS A 58 -15.15 8.35 7.79
C LYS A 58 -13.65 8.32 7.49
N HIS A 59 -12.82 8.45 8.52
CA HIS A 59 -11.36 8.52 8.37
C HIS A 59 -10.65 7.22 8.75
N ALA A 60 -11.37 6.10 8.93
CA ALA A 60 -10.80 4.82 9.34
C ALA A 60 -9.57 4.42 8.50
N ARG A 61 -9.65 4.51 7.17
CA ARG A 61 -8.54 4.22 6.27
C ARG A 61 -7.30 5.09 6.56
N ARG A 62 -7.51 6.40 6.75
CA ARG A 62 -6.40 7.34 7.01
C ARG A 62 -5.73 7.08 8.35
N VAL A 63 -6.49 6.69 9.36
CA VAL A 63 -5.94 6.30 10.67
C VAL A 63 -4.99 5.12 10.52
N VAL A 64 -5.41 4.05 9.85
CA VAL A 64 -4.54 2.89 9.58
C VAL A 64 -3.30 3.31 8.79
N GLN A 65 -3.51 4.08 7.72
CA GLN A 65 -2.41 4.52 6.84
C GLN A 65 -1.40 5.39 7.60
N LEU A 66 -1.86 6.23 8.53
CA LEU A 66 -0.99 7.04 9.37
C LEU A 66 -0.19 6.16 10.35
N LEU A 67 -0.87 5.27 11.08
CA LEU A 67 -0.20 4.39 12.05
C LEU A 67 0.84 3.51 11.39
N VAL A 68 0.46 2.75 10.36
CA VAL A 68 1.38 1.85 9.67
C VAL A 68 2.42 2.61 8.85
N GLY A 69 2.04 3.70 8.17
CA GLY A 69 2.96 4.51 7.38
C GLY A 69 4.03 5.21 8.20
N LEU A 70 3.68 5.79 9.36
CA LEU A 70 4.66 6.37 10.29
C LEU A 70 5.58 5.31 10.89
N TYR A 71 5.03 4.16 11.26
CA TYR A 71 5.82 3.04 11.76
C TYR A 71 6.88 2.60 10.75
N MET A 72 6.48 2.42 9.49
CA MET A 72 7.38 2.01 8.41
C MET A 72 8.43 3.08 8.10
N LEU A 73 8.06 4.36 8.10
CA LEU A 73 8.95 5.45 7.76
C LEU A 73 9.92 5.78 8.91
N ILE A 74 9.38 5.95 10.13
CA ILE A 74 10.15 6.44 11.27
C ILE A 74 10.84 5.28 11.98
N TYR A 75 10.07 4.29 12.45
CA TYR A 75 10.64 3.23 13.27
C TYR A 75 11.56 2.31 12.45
N LEU A 76 11.05 1.69 11.39
CA LEU A 76 11.87 0.80 10.58
C LEU A 76 12.91 1.56 9.75
N GLY A 77 12.50 2.64 9.08
CA GLY A 77 13.38 3.35 8.17
C GLY A 77 14.44 4.21 8.84
N LEU A 78 14.07 5.05 9.83
CA LEU A 78 15.00 5.99 10.45
C LEU A 78 15.66 5.45 11.73
N ILE A 79 14.92 4.73 12.59
CA ILE A 79 15.46 4.22 13.87
C ILE A 79 16.20 2.90 13.66
N CYS A 80 15.60 1.96 12.92
CA CYS A 80 16.23 0.66 12.64
C CYS A 80 17.19 0.71 11.44
N ASN A 81 17.34 1.86 10.76
CA ASN A 81 18.20 2.07 9.58
C ASN A 81 17.88 1.14 8.39
N GLU A 82 16.63 0.67 8.29
CA GLU A 82 16.23 -0.22 7.21
C GLU A 82 15.76 0.56 5.98
N ASN A 83 16.44 0.37 4.85
CA ASN A 83 15.96 0.94 3.59
C ASN A 83 14.79 0.11 3.04
N MET A 84 13.57 0.59 3.30
CA MET A 84 12.32 -0.05 2.87
C MET A 84 11.85 0.42 1.47
N GLN A 85 12.68 1.18 0.75
CA GLN A 85 12.43 1.57 -0.66
C GLN A 85 12.93 0.51 -1.64
N ILE A 86 12.81 0.80 -2.93
CA ILE A 86 13.19 -0.16 -3.98
C ILE A 86 14.70 -0.42 -4.00
N GLU A 87 15.52 0.57 -3.62
CA GLU A 87 16.97 0.45 -3.50
C GLU A 87 17.33 -0.55 -2.40
N GLY A 88 16.68 -0.47 -1.24
CA GLY A 88 16.88 -1.42 -0.15
C GLY A 88 16.47 -2.85 -0.53
N PHE A 89 15.40 -3.02 -1.31
CA PHE A 89 15.03 -4.33 -1.83
C PHE A 89 16.16 -4.94 -2.66
N TRP A 90 16.78 -4.19 -3.59
CA TRP A 90 17.90 -4.66 -4.39
C TRP A 90 19.14 -4.94 -3.55
N TYR A 91 19.42 -4.07 -2.59
CA TYR A 91 20.54 -4.24 -1.67
C TYR A 91 20.45 -5.56 -0.89
N TYR A 92 19.33 -5.82 -0.21
CA TYR A 92 19.14 -7.06 0.54
C TYR A 92 19.06 -8.30 -0.37
N LEU A 93 18.55 -8.15 -1.58
CA LEU A 93 18.56 -9.26 -2.55
C LEU A 93 19.98 -9.62 -2.98
N PHE A 94 20.84 -8.64 -3.23
CA PHE A 94 22.22 -8.87 -3.65
C PHE A 94 23.12 -9.38 -2.50
N THR A 95 22.87 -8.95 -1.27
CA THR A 95 23.56 -9.48 -0.09
C THR A 95 23.09 -10.86 0.33
N GLY A 96 22.00 -11.38 -0.25
CA GLY A 96 21.43 -12.66 0.14
C GLY A 96 20.74 -12.65 1.50
N VAL A 97 20.46 -11.47 2.05
CA VAL A 97 19.77 -11.30 3.33
C VAL A 97 18.26 -11.32 3.10
N PHE A 98 17.62 -12.39 3.54
CA PHE A 98 16.16 -12.54 3.45
C PHE A 98 15.45 -12.10 4.74
N GLU A 99 15.76 -10.88 5.19
CA GLU A 99 15.16 -10.23 6.36
C GLU A 99 14.60 -8.86 5.97
N ALA A 100 13.99 -8.16 6.93
CA ALA A 100 13.57 -6.77 6.78
C ALA A 100 12.87 -6.43 5.45
N ALA A 101 13.50 -5.64 4.60
CA ALA A 101 12.91 -5.16 3.35
C ALA A 101 12.58 -6.30 2.37
N THR A 102 13.39 -7.36 2.28
CA THR A 102 13.12 -8.47 1.36
C THR A 102 11.83 -9.20 1.74
N ILE A 103 11.65 -9.53 3.02
CA ILE A 103 10.41 -10.14 3.52
C ILE A 103 9.24 -9.18 3.32
N HIS A 104 9.42 -7.90 3.64
CA HIS A 104 8.40 -6.89 3.42
C HIS A 104 7.97 -6.82 1.95
N TYR A 105 8.91 -6.84 1.01
CA TYR A 105 8.56 -6.85 -0.41
C TYR A 105 7.88 -8.14 -0.83
N ALA A 106 8.36 -9.30 -0.39
CA ALA A 106 7.71 -10.57 -0.67
C ALA A 106 6.26 -10.57 -0.18
N VAL A 107 6.05 -10.27 1.10
CA VAL A 107 4.71 -10.32 1.73
C VAL A 107 3.82 -9.19 1.23
N ALA A 108 4.30 -7.94 1.23
CA ALA A 108 3.44 -6.77 1.00
C ALA A 108 3.35 -6.34 -0.47
N LYS A 109 4.31 -6.68 -1.31
CA LYS A 109 4.38 -6.19 -2.71
C LYS A 109 4.22 -7.31 -3.74
N ILE A 110 4.46 -8.57 -3.38
CA ILE A 110 4.32 -9.73 -4.27
C ILE A 110 3.11 -10.57 -3.85
N PHE A 111 3.12 -11.19 -2.68
CA PHE A 111 2.05 -12.11 -2.25
C PHE A 111 0.79 -11.39 -1.78
N GLY A 112 0.91 -10.30 -1.02
CA GLY A 112 -0.23 -9.51 -0.55
C GLY A 112 -1.15 -9.02 -1.68
N PRO A 113 -0.62 -8.51 -2.79
CA PRO A 113 -1.42 -8.12 -3.94
C PRO A 113 -2.20 -9.25 -4.61
N LEU A 114 -1.79 -10.51 -4.48
CA LEU A 114 -2.60 -11.66 -4.93
C LEU A 114 -3.90 -11.78 -4.12
N ILE A 115 -3.92 -11.28 -2.90
CA ILE A 115 -5.09 -11.33 -2.03
C ILE A 115 -5.87 -10.01 -2.13
N PHE A 116 -5.22 -8.88 -1.85
CA PHE A 116 -5.84 -7.56 -1.66
C PHE A 116 -5.56 -6.56 -2.77
N GLY A 117 -5.04 -6.99 -3.92
CA GLY A 117 -4.65 -6.07 -4.99
C GLY A 117 -3.65 -5.03 -4.50
N ARG A 118 -3.86 -3.74 -4.86
CA ARG A 118 -3.03 -2.63 -4.37
C ARG A 118 -3.47 -2.07 -3.01
N GLY A 119 -4.12 -2.89 -2.16
CA GLY A 119 -4.56 -2.48 -0.82
C GLY A 119 -3.44 -1.85 0.02
N TRP A 120 -2.20 -2.37 -0.09
CA TRP A 120 -1.03 -1.78 0.55
C TRP A 120 -0.88 -0.26 0.28
N CYS A 121 -1.08 0.17 -0.97
CA CYS A 121 -1.02 1.59 -1.33
C CYS A 121 -2.12 2.43 -0.68
N GLY A 122 -3.20 1.80 -0.27
CA GLY A 122 -4.32 2.46 0.41
C GLY A 122 -4.14 2.57 1.93
N TYR A 123 -3.38 1.64 2.56
CA TYR A 123 -3.42 1.46 4.01
C TYR A 123 -2.06 1.52 4.71
N ALA A 124 -0.94 1.33 4.01
CA ALA A 124 0.36 1.20 4.66
C ALA A 124 1.48 2.02 3.99
N CYS A 125 1.26 2.54 2.80
CA CYS A 125 2.29 3.27 2.07
C CYS A 125 2.51 4.66 2.67
N TRP A 126 3.71 4.93 3.18
CA TRP A 126 4.08 6.20 3.80
C TRP A 126 4.14 7.36 2.80
N THR A 127 4.60 7.14 1.56
CA THR A 127 4.54 8.18 0.52
C THR A 127 3.09 8.59 0.23
N ALA A 128 2.21 7.61 0.06
CA ALA A 128 0.80 7.86 -0.20
C ALA A 128 0.08 8.46 1.01
N MET A 129 0.56 8.19 2.24
CA MET A 129 0.07 8.80 3.47
C MET A 129 0.13 10.33 3.39
N VAL A 130 1.28 10.89 3.04
CA VAL A 130 1.47 12.34 2.89
C VAL A 130 0.63 12.90 1.73
N LEU A 131 0.64 12.23 0.57
CA LEU A 131 -0.08 12.70 -0.61
C LEU A 131 -1.61 12.71 -0.42
N ASP A 132 -2.17 11.84 0.41
CA ASP A 132 -3.60 11.79 0.70
C ASP A 132 -4.10 12.98 1.55
N PHE A 133 -3.21 13.76 2.16
CA PHE A 133 -3.59 15.02 2.83
C PHE A 133 -3.78 16.19 1.87
N LEU A 134 -3.28 16.08 0.64
CA LEU A 134 -3.47 17.13 -0.36
C LEU A 134 -4.95 17.24 -0.79
N PRO A 135 -5.39 18.41 -1.29
CA PRO A 135 -6.80 18.67 -1.59
C PRO A 135 -7.31 18.00 -2.87
N TYR A 136 -6.45 17.54 -3.77
CA TYR A 136 -6.78 17.04 -5.10
C TYR A 136 -7.15 15.56 -5.11
N LYS A 137 -8.26 15.21 -4.45
CA LYS A 137 -8.61 13.79 -4.19
C LYS A 137 -9.08 13.02 -5.42
N THR A 138 -9.74 13.69 -6.34
CA THR A 138 -10.35 13.08 -7.53
C THR A 138 -9.98 13.91 -8.76
N PRO A 139 -9.20 13.36 -9.68
CA PRO A 139 -8.82 14.07 -10.88
C PRO A 139 -9.99 14.18 -11.85
N ASP A 140 -10.21 15.39 -12.39
CA ASP A 140 -11.24 15.66 -13.40
C ASP A 140 -10.78 15.43 -14.85
N HIS A 141 -9.50 15.06 -15.03
CA HIS A 141 -8.91 14.89 -16.34
C HIS A 141 -8.62 13.41 -16.68
N LYS A 142 -8.49 13.13 -17.98
CA LYS A 142 -8.09 11.80 -18.46
C LYS A 142 -6.66 11.47 -18.04
N ARG A 143 -6.45 10.22 -17.63
CA ARG A 143 -5.12 9.70 -17.27
C ARG A 143 -4.13 9.85 -18.42
N ARG A 144 -2.97 10.45 -18.14
CA ARG A 144 -1.87 10.63 -19.11
C ARG A 144 -1.15 9.31 -19.40
N LYS A 145 -0.53 9.22 -20.58
CA LYS A 145 0.21 8.01 -21.04
C LYS A 145 1.69 8.00 -20.60
N ILE A 146 2.04 8.67 -19.49
CA ILE A 146 3.43 8.81 -19.01
C ILE A 146 3.81 7.76 -17.96
N GLY A 147 2.98 6.77 -17.71
CA GLY A 147 3.22 5.74 -16.69
C GLY A 147 4.41 4.80 -16.99
N TRP A 148 5.09 4.95 -18.12
CA TRP A 148 6.34 4.27 -18.44
C TRP A 148 7.53 4.78 -17.63
N ILE A 149 7.47 6.02 -17.09
CA ILE A 149 8.53 6.63 -16.26
C ILE A 149 8.88 5.73 -15.07
N ARG A 150 7.92 5.01 -14.51
CA ARG A 150 8.15 4.05 -13.39
C ARG A 150 9.20 2.98 -13.71
N TYR A 151 9.28 2.54 -14.97
CA TYR A 151 10.27 1.55 -15.40
C TYR A 151 11.67 2.15 -15.44
N ILE A 152 11.79 3.42 -15.81
CA ILE A 152 13.07 4.15 -15.72
C ILE A 152 13.50 4.28 -14.26
N VAL A 153 12.60 4.75 -13.37
CA VAL A 153 12.93 4.90 -11.95
C VAL A 153 13.35 3.55 -11.33
N PHE A 154 12.65 2.49 -11.68
CA PHE A 154 12.99 1.13 -11.26
C PHE A 154 14.37 0.68 -11.75
N LEU A 155 14.67 0.91 -13.04
CA LEU A 155 15.95 0.55 -13.63
C LEU A 155 17.10 1.39 -13.05
N VAL A 156 16.89 2.68 -12.84
CA VAL A 156 17.87 3.57 -12.20
C VAL A 156 18.22 3.07 -10.80
N ALA A 157 17.22 2.70 -10.00
CA ALA A 157 17.44 2.15 -8.66
C ALA A 157 18.23 0.81 -8.71
N LEU A 158 17.90 -0.07 -9.64
CA LEU A 158 18.64 -1.33 -9.84
C LEU A 158 20.09 -1.06 -10.25
N VAL A 159 20.32 -0.20 -11.26
CA VAL A 159 21.66 0.13 -11.75
C VAL A 159 22.49 0.82 -10.67
N PHE A 160 21.87 1.72 -9.89
CA PHE A 160 22.52 2.40 -8.78
C PHE A 160 23.09 1.39 -7.76
N VAL A 161 22.22 0.47 -7.29
CA VAL A 161 22.66 -0.54 -6.31
C VAL A 161 23.67 -1.51 -6.92
N ALA A 162 23.45 -2.00 -8.14
CA ALA A 162 24.38 -2.89 -8.84
C ALA A 162 25.78 -2.24 -9.01
N ALA A 163 25.83 -0.95 -9.36
CA ALA A 163 27.07 -0.21 -9.49
C ALA A 163 27.85 -0.14 -8.15
N LEU A 164 27.17 0.03 -7.01
CA LEU A 164 27.81 0.02 -5.71
C LEU A 164 28.46 -1.34 -5.38
N PHE A 165 27.81 -2.44 -5.75
CA PHE A 165 28.35 -3.79 -5.58
C PHE A 165 29.53 -4.07 -6.52
N ILE A 166 29.42 -3.66 -7.80
CA ILE A 166 30.51 -3.84 -8.78
C ILE A 166 31.74 -3.02 -8.40
N ALA A 167 31.54 -1.80 -7.85
CA ALA A 167 32.61 -0.93 -7.43
C ALA A 167 33.20 -1.30 -6.04
N ASP A 168 32.72 -2.34 -5.40
CA ASP A 168 33.13 -2.83 -4.08
C ASP A 168 33.23 -1.70 -3.03
N VAL A 169 32.20 -0.90 -2.92
CA VAL A 169 32.18 0.29 -2.05
C VAL A 169 32.14 -0.14 -0.59
N ALA A 170 33.09 0.31 0.22
CA ALA A 170 33.34 -0.14 1.60
C ALA A 170 32.19 0.15 2.60
N ASN A 171 31.33 1.15 2.35
CA ASN A 171 30.24 1.53 3.28
C ASN A 171 28.89 1.58 2.58
N ILE A 172 28.48 0.45 2.00
CA ILE A 172 27.20 0.37 1.28
C ILE A 172 26.03 0.59 2.24
N GLU A 173 26.07 0.10 3.47
CA GLU A 173 25.00 0.28 4.47
C GLU A 173 24.72 1.75 4.77
N GLY A 174 25.76 2.54 5.01
CA GLY A 174 25.62 3.98 5.22
C GLY A 174 25.06 4.69 3.99
N ILE A 175 25.46 4.27 2.78
CA ILE A 175 24.91 4.80 1.53
C ILE A 175 23.43 4.43 1.39
N MET A 176 23.03 3.21 1.76
CA MET A 176 21.63 2.77 1.70
C MET A 176 20.74 3.55 2.68
N PHE A 177 21.25 3.89 3.86
CA PHE A 177 20.54 4.76 4.80
C PHE A 177 20.33 6.16 4.23
N TRP A 178 21.36 6.78 3.69
CA TRP A 178 21.22 8.09 3.05
C TRP A 178 20.37 8.04 1.78
N ALA A 179 20.45 6.98 0.99
CA ALA A 179 19.58 6.75 -0.15
C ALA A 179 18.10 6.69 0.27
N PHE A 180 17.79 6.06 1.41
CA PHE A 180 16.44 6.05 1.97
C PHE A 180 15.95 7.46 2.33
N ILE A 181 16.78 8.28 3.00
CA ILE A 181 16.42 9.65 3.38
C ILE A 181 16.21 10.52 2.13
N VAL A 182 17.20 10.57 1.25
CA VAL A 182 17.18 11.39 0.04
C VAL A 182 16.08 10.90 -0.92
N GLY A 183 15.94 9.59 -1.09
CA GLY A 183 14.93 8.98 -1.93
C GLY A 183 13.50 9.31 -1.46
N ASN A 184 13.24 9.28 -0.13
CA ASN A 184 11.95 9.71 0.42
C ASN A 184 11.70 11.20 0.19
N ALA A 185 12.71 12.06 0.44
CA ALA A 185 12.59 13.50 0.19
C ALA A 185 12.26 13.77 -1.28
N LEU A 186 12.95 13.12 -2.21
CA LEU A 186 12.67 13.22 -3.65
C LEU A 186 11.25 12.72 -3.99
N TYR A 187 10.80 11.60 -3.42
CA TYR A 187 9.46 11.07 -3.66
C TYR A 187 8.38 12.03 -3.15
N TYR A 188 8.60 12.70 -2.02
CA TYR A 188 7.67 13.70 -1.52
C TYR A 188 7.67 14.97 -2.39
N ILE A 189 8.84 15.49 -2.74
CA ILE A 189 8.96 16.71 -3.58
C ILE A 189 8.29 16.44 -4.94
N VAL A 190 8.68 15.38 -5.62
CA VAL A 190 8.11 15.01 -6.93
C VAL A 190 6.62 14.67 -6.81
N GLY A 191 6.23 13.96 -5.76
CA GLY A 191 4.84 13.59 -5.50
C GLY A 191 3.94 14.80 -5.30
N ILE A 192 4.37 15.78 -4.51
CA ILE A 192 3.64 17.04 -4.26
C ILE A 192 3.61 17.88 -5.53
N ALA A 193 4.74 18.04 -6.23
CA ALA A 193 4.81 18.79 -7.48
C ALA A 193 3.85 18.22 -8.54
N LEU A 194 3.82 16.89 -8.70
CA LEU A 194 2.89 16.23 -9.61
C LEU A 194 1.44 16.36 -9.16
N ALA A 195 1.18 16.29 -7.85
CA ALA A 195 -0.18 16.45 -7.33
C ALA A 195 -0.72 17.85 -7.62
N ILE A 196 0.10 18.87 -7.46
CA ILE A 196 -0.26 20.27 -7.78
C ILE A 196 -0.43 20.46 -9.29
N GLY A 197 0.56 20.02 -10.09
CA GLY A 197 0.56 20.21 -11.54
C GLY A 197 -0.52 19.43 -12.28
N PHE A 198 -0.96 18.30 -11.72
CA PHE A 198 -1.98 17.44 -12.33
C PHE A 198 -3.32 17.48 -11.55
N GLN A 199 -3.43 18.30 -10.50
CA GLN A 199 -4.61 18.33 -9.62
C GLN A 199 -5.05 16.91 -9.18
N ASP A 200 -4.08 16.08 -8.81
CA ASP A 200 -4.27 14.64 -8.57
C ASP A 200 -3.32 14.15 -7.48
N ASN A 201 -3.83 13.92 -6.26
CA ASN A 201 -3.04 13.43 -5.12
C ASN A 201 -2.28 12.14 -5.42
N ARG A 202 -2.78 11.33 -6.34
CA ARG A 202 -2.21 10.02 -6.67
C ARG A 202 -1.41 10.02 -7.98
N ALA A 203 -1.06 11.19 -8.52
CA ALA A 203 -0.28 11.30 -9.75
C ALA A 203 1.05 10.54 -9.65
N PHE A 204 1.80 10.69 -8.55
CA PHE A 204 3.01 9.92 -8.29
C PHE A 204 2.77 8.40 -8.36
N CYS A 205 1.73 7.91 -7.68
CA CYS A 205 1.37 6.48 -7.65
C CYS A 205 0.95 5.95 -9.03
N LYS A 206 0.38 6.81 -9.88
CA LYS A 206 -0.09 6.47 -11.22
C LYS A 206 1.03 6.43 -12.25
N TYR A 207 2.06 7.27 -12.10
CA TYR A 207 3.03 7.53 -13.16
C TYR A 207 4.47 7.16 -12.82
N ILE A 208 4.94 7.43 -11.61
CA ILE A 208 6.36 7.38 -11.26
C ILE A 208 6.72 6.21 -10.34
N CYS A 209 5.86 5.87 -9.36
CA CYS A 209 6.18 4.90 -8.32
C CYS A 209 6.70 3.56 -8.89
N PRO A 210 7.98 3.18 -8.64
CA PRO A 210 8.59 1.98 -9.21
C PRO A 210 8.02 0.68 -8.63
N ILE A 211 7.54 0.72 -7.39
CA ILE A 211 6.98 -0.45 -6.70
C ILE A 211 5.75 -1.01 -7.42
N THR A 212 5.08 -0.18 -8.23
CA THR A 212 3.93 -0.62 -9.02
C THR A 212 4.28 -1.65 -10.10
N ILE A 213 5.56 -1.85 -10.40
CA ILE A 213 6.04 -2.88 -11.31
C ILE A 213 5.77 -4.27 -10.73
N PHE A 214 5.93 -4.45 -9.42
CA PHE A 214 5.56 -5.68 -8.73
C PHE A 214 4.05 -5.75 -8.44
N LEU A 215 3.47 -4.65 -7.95
CA LEU A 215 2.08 -4.63 -7.52
C LEU A 215 1.07 -4.91 -8.64
N LYS A 216 1.31 -4.40 -9.84
CA LYS A 216 0.34 -4.51 -10.94
C LYS A 216 0.14 -5.95 -11.44
N PRO A 217 1.19 -6.71 -11.79
CA PRO A 217 1.04 -8.08 -12.24
C PRO A 217 0.34 -8.94 -11.18
N MET A 218 0.75 -8.81 -9.93
CA MET A 218 0.19 -9.57 -8.82
C MET A 218 -1.27 -9.19 -8.54
N SER A 219 -1.61 -7.89 -8.59
CA SER A 219 -2.99 -7.41 -8.43
C SER A 219 -3.95 -7.89 -9.52
N TYR A 220 -3.45 -8.29 -10.68
CA TYR A 220 -4.28 -8.89 -11.71
C TYR A 220 -4.97 -10.17 -11.21
N PHE A 221 -4.28 -10.93 -10.37
CA PHE A 221 -4.78 -12.17 -9.78
C PHE A 221 -5.50 -11.99 -8.45
N ALA A 222 -5.69 -10.74 -8.00
CA ALA A 222 -6.27 -10.46 -6.68
C ALA A 222 -7.60 -11.20 -6.42
N LEU A 223 -7.67 -11.82 -5.24
CA LEU A 223 -8.87 -12.53 -4.78
C LEU A 223 -9.96 -11.52 -4.38
N PHE A 224 -9.59 -10.54 -3.54
CA PHE A 224 -10.50 -9.49 -3.11
C PHE A 224 -10.46 -8.31 -4.07
N ARG A 225 -11.57 -8.06 -4.72
CA ARG A 225 -11.75 -6.92 -5.63
C ARG A 225 -13.17 -6.42 -5.62
N ILE A 226 -13.35 -5.14 -5.90
CA ILE A 226 -14.66 -4.54 -6.05
C ILE A 226 -15.23 -4.95 -7.40
N LYS A 227 -16.49 -5.40 -7.41
CA LYS A 227 -17.25 -5.72 -8.62
C LYS A 227 -18.52 -4.89 -8.63
N CYS A 228 -18.96 -4.50 -9.82
CA CYS A 228 -20.23 -3.84 -10.03
C CYS A 228 -21.31 -4.87 -10.37
N ASP A 229 -22.41 -4.84 -9.64
CA ASP A 229 -23.63 -5.53 -10.04
C ASP A 229 -24.32 -4.72 -11.15
N LYS A 230 -24.20 -5.20 -12.38
CA LYS A 230 -24.75 -4.52 -13.55
C LYS A 230 -26.28 -4.44 -13.54
N SER A 231 -26.96 -5.36 -12.88
CA SER A 231 -28.42 -5.36 -12.77
C SER A 231 -28.95 -4.22 -11.91
N LYS A 232 -28.13 -3.76 -10.94
CA LYS A 232 -28.45 -2.65 -10.03
C LYS A 232 -27.79 -1.33 -10.43
N CYS A 233 -26.97 -1.34 -11.46
CA CYS A 233 -26.21 -0.16 -11.88
C CYS A 233 -27.07 0.78 -12.72
N VAL A 234 -27.31 1.98 -12.20
CA VAL A 234 -28.05 3.04 -12.89
C VAL A 234 -27.16 3.95 -13.76
N SER A 235 -25.90 3.57 -13.99
CA SER A 235 -24.93 4.30 -14.83
C SER A 235 -24.71 5.78 -14.47
N CYS A 236 -24.91 6.17 -13.22
CA CYS A 236 -24.79 7.57 -12.76
C CYS A 236 -23.36 8.12 -12.72
N GLY A 237 -22.33 7.30 -12.90
CA GLY A 237 -20.93 7.71 -12.94
C GLY A 237 -20.30 8.14 -11.60
N LYS A 238 -21.05 8.17 -10.49
CA LYS A 238 -20.53 8.59 -9.17
C LYS A 238 -19.32 7.78 -8.70
N CYS A 239 -19.32 6.45 -8.93
CA CYS A 239 -18.23 5.58 -8.55
C CYS A 239 -16.89 5.96 -9.21
N LYS A 240 -16.93 6.45 -10.46
CA LYS A 240 -15.75 6.94 -11.17
C LYS A 240 -15.28 8.29 -10.64
N LYS A 241 -16.20 9.18 -10.29
CA LYS A 241 -15.89 10.52 -9.76
C LYS A 241 -15.21 10.50 -8.41
N VAL A 242 -15.49 9.52 -7.55
CA VAL A 242 -14.87 9.43 -6.21
C VAL A 242 -13.58 8.60 -6.19
N CYS A 243 -13.21 7.96 -7.30
CA CYS A 243 -12.07 7.06 -7.34
C CYS A 243 -10.75 7.82 -7.47
N PRO A 244 -9.86 7.82 -6.46
CA PRO A 244 -8.58 8.52 -6.53
C PRO A 244 -7.59 7.89 -7.52
N MET A 245 -7.88 6.68 -8.03
CA MET A 245 -7.02 5.93 -8.95
C MET A 245 -7.56 5.83 -10.37
N ASP A 246 -8.65 6.54 -10.71
CA ASP A 246 -9.33 6.49 -12.01
C ASP A 246 -9.77 5.08 -12.41
N VAL A 247 -10.15 4.26 -11.44
CA VAL A 247 -10.65 2.91 -11.70
C VAL A 247 -12.09 3.00 -12.19
N ASP A 248 -12.37 2.32 -13.28
CA ASP A 248 -13.75 2.13 -13.74
C ASP A 248 -14.36 0.91 -13.06
N VAL A 249 -15.11 1.16 -11.97
CA VAL A 249 -15.71 0.09 -11.16
C VAL A 249 -16.83 -0.64 -11.93
N THR A 250 -17.39 -0.02 -12.97
CA THR A 250 -18.44 -0.64 -13.79
C THR A 250 -17.89 -1.68 -14.76
N ASP A 251 -16.58 -1.63 -15.05
CA ASP A 251 -15.87 -2.66 -15.81
C ASP A 251 -15.41 -3.78 -14.86
N ASN A 252 -16.11 -4.90 -14.90
CA ASN A 252 -15.80 -6.08 -14.10
C ASN A 252 -14.60 -6.89 -14.63
N SER A 253 -13.98 -6.48 -15.74
CA SER A 253 -12.78 -7.13 -16.26
C SER A 253 -11.62 -7.02 -15.29
N ARG A 254 -10.70 -7.98 -15.34
CA ARG A 254 -9.43 -7.88 -14.62
C ARG A 254 -8.42 -6.98 -15.31
N ARG A 255 -8.79 -6.44 -16.48
CA ARG A 255 -7.89 -5.64 -17.30
C ARG A 255 -7.55 -4.33 -16.61
N ARG A 256 -6.35 -3.93 -16.86
CA ARG A 256 -5.59 -2.70 -16.63
C ARG A 256 -6.07 -1.73 -15.53
N LYS A 257 -7.31 -1.26 -15.53
CA LYS A 257 -7.76 -0.26 -14.55
C LYS A 257 -8.41 -0.90 -13.34
N ASN A 258 -9.40 -1.74 -13.53
CA ASN A 258 -10.17 -2.27 -12.42
C ASN A 258 -9.42 -3.37 -11.65
N GLY A 259 -8.74 -4.29 -12.35
CA GLY A 259 -8.03 -5.39 -11.70
C GLY A 259 -6.70 -5.01 -11.06
N THR A 260 -5.98 -4.01 -11.59
CA THR A 260 -4.58 -3.76 -11.24
C THR A 260 -4.31 -2.41 -10.56
N GLU A 261 -5.27 -1.50 -10.50
CA GLU A 261 -5.07 -0.15 -9.95
C GLU A 261 -5.94 0.14 -8.72
N CYS A 262 -6.89 -0.73 -8.37
CA CYS A 262 -7.76 -0.53 -7.22
C CYS A 262 -6.96 -0.65 -5.90
N ILE A 263 -7.04 0.37 -5.06
CA ILE A 263 -6.37 0.44 -3.75
C ILE A 263 -7.29 0.08 -2.59
N LEU A 264 -8.51 -0.40 -2.87
CA LEU A 264 -9.53 -0.73 -1.88
C LEU A 264 -9.80 0.41 -0.89
N CYS A 265 -9.87 1.65 -1.37
CA CYS A 265 -9.95 2.86 -0.54
C CYS A 265 -11.25 3.01 0.28
N MET A 266 -12.27 2.19 0.01
CA MET A 266 -13.59 2.19 0.66
C MET A 266 -14.41 3.50 0.46
N GLU A 267 -13.98 4.40 -0.42
CA GLU A 267 -14.72 5.65 -0.70
C GLU A 267 -16.14 5.38 -1.24
N LEU A 268 -16.34 4.25 -1.94
CA LEU A 268 -17.67 3.85 -2.44
C LEU A 268 -18.63 3.54 -1.30
N SER A 269 -18.15 2.95 -0.21
CA SER A 269 -18.97 2.66 0.97
C SER A 269 -19.41 3.94 1.68
N LEU A 270 -18.57 4.98 1.66
CA LEU A 270 -18.87 6.27 2.27
C LEU A 270 -19.96 7.06 1.53
N ILE A 271 -20.14 6.79 0.24
CA ILE A 271 -21.22 7.41 -0.57
C ILE A 271 -22.43 6.50 -0.76
N HIS A 272 -22.55 5.45 0.05
CA HIS A 272 -23.65 4.48 0.06
C HIS A 272 -23.94 3.78 -1.29
N ILE A 273 -22.93 3.67 -2.16
CA ILE A 273 -23.06 2.93 -3.43
C ILE A 273 -22.75 1.44 -3.26
N SER A 274 -21.94 1.07 -2.27
CA SER A 274 -21.64 -0.33 -1.97
C SER A 274 -22.35 -0.72 -0.67
N GLU A 275 -23.31 -1.62 -0.74
CA GLU A 275 -23.62 -2.43 0.44
C GLU A 275 -22.44 -3.37 0.68
N PRO A 276 -22.01 -3.58 1.95
CA PRO A 276 -21.10 -4.67 2.25
C PRO A 276 -21.82 -5.96 1.80
N THR A 277 -21.34 -6.55 0.72
CA THR A 277 -21.89 -7.79 0.19
C THR A 277 -21.88 -8.83 1.30
N ARG A 278 -23.05 -9.10 1.84
CA ARG A 278 -23.32 -10.38 2.49
C ARG A 278 -23.18 -11.41 1.39
N HIS A 279 -22.07 -12.11 1.33
CA HIS A 279 -22.03 -13.37 0.65
C HIS A 279 -22.87 -14.34 1.49
N SER A 280 -24.07 -14.62 0.98
CA SER A 280 -24.82 -15.81 1.31
C SER A 280 -24.06 -17.01 0.75
#